data_32a11983b35dc42024896c07ab06ffe5
#
_entry.id   32a11983b35dc42024896c07ab06ffe5
#
_cell.length_a   1.000
_cell.length_b   1.000
_cell.length_c   1.000
_cell.angle_alpha   90.00
_cell.angle_beta   90.00
_cell.angle_gamma   90.00
#
_symmetry.space_group_name_H-M   'P 1'
#
loop_
_entity.id
_entity.type
_entity.pdbx_description
1 polymer ?
#
loop_
_entity_poly.entity_id
_entity_poly.type
_entity_poly.pdbx_seq_one_letter_code
_entity_poly.pdbx_strand_id
1 'polypeptide(L)'
;CQSPDGSEVLAHMLPDETYNGPVTAERMKFGERNYQERKISNQAIMLFGIGDGGAGPGYEHIERMERFRNIEGEPEVIPTKAVDAFHKLDDGAAYPVHKGELYLEKHQGTYTTQSANKFYNRKCEFALRNYELLMLLASGKAALPLPPERLDELWKEVLLYQFHDILPGSSINRVYDESR
;
A
#
# COMPACT_ATOMS: atom_id res chain seq x y z
N CYS A 1 4.98 2.72 15.01
CA CYS A 1 4.10 3.90 14.92
C CYS A 1 2.99 3.80 15.93
N GLN A 2 2.62 4.93 16.56
CA GLN A 2 1.56 4.99 17.56
C GLN A 2 0.49 6.00 17.14
N SER A 3 -0.77 5.59 17.20
CA SER A 3 -1.94 6.43 16.93
C SER A 3 -2.32 7.30 18.14
N PRO A 4 -3.21 8.31 17.98
CA PRO A 4 -3.66 9.16 19.10
C PRO A 4 -4.38 8.41 20.24
N ASP A 5 -5.01 7.27 19.95
CA ASP A 5 -5.67 6.42 20.96
C ASP A 5 -4.71 5.48 21.69
N GLY A 6 -3.42 5.54 21.36
CA GLY A 6 -2.38 4.70 21.94
C GLY A 6 -2.16 3.35 21.25
N SER A 7 -2.96 3.01 20.24
CA SER A 7 -2.74 1.79 19.45
C SER A 7 -1.41 1.86 18.69
N GLU A 8 -0.71 0.74 18.61
CA GLU A 8 0.61 0.66 17.99
C GLU A 8 0.63 -0.33 16.82
N VAL A 9 1.46 -0.02 15.83
CA VAL A 9 1.80 -0.92 14.73
C VAL A 9 3.30 -0.88 14.48
N LEU A 10 3.90 -2.05 14.30
CA LEU A 10 5.29 -2.14 13.85
C LEU A 10 5.35 -1.71 12.38
N ALA A 11 6.23 -0.75 12.09
CA ALA A 11 6.49 -0.28 10.74
C ALA A 11 7.98 -0.44 10.43
N HIS A 12 8.30 -0.77 9.19
CA HIS A 12 9.67 -0.93 8.73
C HIS A 12 9.89 -0.07 7.48
N MET A 13 10.90 0.80 7.53
CA MET A 13 11.35 1.56 6.37
C MET A 13 12.36 0.71 5.60
N LEU A 14 12.12 0.52 4.31
CA LEU A 14 12.99 -0.31 3.46
C LEU A 14 14.38 0.32 3.36
N PRO A 15 15.44 -0.33 3.86
CA PRO A 15 16.77 0.27 3.90
C PRO A 15 17.43 0.41 2.52
N ASP A 16 16.95 -0.33 1.53
CA ASP A 16 17.39 -0.21 0.13
C ASP A 16 16.60 0.83 -0.68
N GLU A 17 15.65 1.55 -0.04
CA GLU A 17 14.88 2.65 -0.62
C GLU A 17 14.12 2.29 -1.91
N THR A 18 13.77 1.01 -2.06
CA THR A 18 13.00 0.54 -3.21
C THR A 18 12.07 -0.62 -2.83
N TYR A 19 10.97 -0.76 -3.56
CA TYR A 19 10.06 -1.91 -3.45
C TYR A 19 10.24 -2.94 -4.58
N ASN A 20 11.19 -2.70 -5.48
CA ASN A 20 11.52 -3.57 -6.63
C ASN A 20 13.02 -3.84 -6.72
N GLY A 21 13.62 -4.21 -5.60
CA GLY A 21 15.05 -4.47 -5.47
C GLY A 21 15.56 -5.56 -6.44
N PRO A 22 16.69 -5.34 -7.11
CA PRO A 22 17.25 -6.29 -8.07
C PRO A 22 18.03 -7.45 -7.43
N VAL A 23 18.13 -7.51 -6.12
CA VAL A 23 18.91 -8.52 -5.37
C VAL A 23 20.38 -8.57 -5.84
N THR A 24 21.07 -7.44 -5.83
CA THR A 24 22.50 -7.36 -6.18
C THR A 24 23.36 -7.08 -4.95
N ALA A 25 24.63 -7.45 -4.97
CA ALA A 25 25.58 -7.18 -3.88
C ALA A 25 25.63 -5.68 -3.53
N GLU A 26 25.61 -4.82 -4.54
CA GLU A 26 25.58 -3.37 -4.34
C GLU A 26 24.37 -2.93 -3.49
N ARG A 27 23.17 -3.43 -3.83
CA ARG A 27 21.93 -3.09 -3.10
C ARG A 27 21.90 -3.71 -1.71
N MET A 28 22.39 -4.93 -1.56
CA MET A 28 22.52 -5.58 -0.24
C MET A 28 23.41 -4.75 0.69
N LYS A 29 24.59 -4.37 0.24
CA LYS A 29 25.52 -3.52 1.00
C LYS A 29 24.99 -2.11 1.23
N PHE A 30 24.27 -1.55 0.27
CA PHE A 30 23.60 -0.28 0.46
C PHE A 30 22.57 -0.38 1.57
N GLY A 31 21.68 -1.37 1.53
CA GLY A 31 20.66 -1.61 2.56
C GLY A 31 21.27 -1.84 3.94
N GLU A 32 22.33 -2.67 4.03
CA GLU A 32 23.05 -2.90 5.29
C GLU A 32 23.62 -1.61 5.89
N ARG A 33 24.26 -0.77 5.08
CA ARG A 33 24.80 0.52 5.54
C ARG A 33 23.71 1.51 5.93
N ASN A 34 22.60 1.52 5.19
CA ASN A 34 21.52 2.48 5.35
C ASN A 34 20.53 2.08 6.47
N TYR A 35 20.56 0.83 6.95
CA TYR A 35 19.67 0.38 8.00
C TYR A 35 19.94 1.10 9.31
N GLN A 36 18.97 1.90 9.77
CA GLN A 36 19.15 2.79 10.92
C GLN A 36 19.11 2.02 12.26
N GLU A 37 18.31 0.97 12.34
CA GLU A 37 18.07 0.18 13.55
C GLU A 37 19.09 -0.95 13.75
N ARG A 38 20.17 -0.99 13.01
CA ARG A 38 21.23 -2.04 13.10
C ARG A 38 21.84 -2.27 14.48
N LYS A 39 21.67 -1.32 15.41
CA LYS A 39 22.07 -1.46 16.82
C LYS A 39 21.02 -2.16 17.67
N ILE A 40 19.80 -2.28 17.17
CA ILE A 40 18.64 -2.84 17.84
C ILE A 40 18.34 -4.23 17.28
N SER A 41 18.35 -4.36 15.95
CA SER A 41 18.09 -5.61 15.26
C SER A 41 19.14 -5.86 14.17
N ASN A 42 19.54 -7.09 13.99
CA ASN A 42 20.41 -7.53 12.89
C ASN A 42 19.60 -7.96 11.65
N GLN A 43 18.29 -7.72 11.65
CA GLN A 43 17.39 -8.09 10.57
C GLN A 43 16.75 -6.86 9.93
N ALA A 44 16.62 -6.88 8.61
CA ALA A 44 15.90 -5.88 7.84
C ALA A 44 15.10 -6.56 6.74
N ILE A 45 14.00 -5.92 6.32
CA ILE A 45 13.18 -6.39 5.21
C ILE A 45 13.60 -5.64 3.95
N MET A 46 13.80 -6.36 2.86
CA MET A 46 13.99 -5.82 1.52
C MET A 46 12.96 -6.46 0.59
N LEU A 47 12.30 -5.64 -0.21
CA LEU A 47 11.37 -6.10 -1.23
C LEU A 47 12.10 -6.28 -2.56
N PHE A 48 11.73 -7.30 -3.31
CA PHE A 48 12.39 -7.61 -4.58
C PHE A 48 11.37 -7.94 -5.67
N GLY A 49 11.74 -7.73 -6.90
CA GLY A 49 10.90 -8.02 -8.06
C GLY A 49 10.83 -6.88 -9.07
N ILE A 50 9.77 -6.87 -9.86
CA ILE A 50 9.54 -5.92 -10.95
C ILE A 50 8.33 -5.04 -10.60
N GLY A 51 8.48 -4.05 -9.77
CA GLY A 51 7.47 -3.12 -9.28
C GLY A 51 6.31 -2.84 -10.26
N ASP A 52 6.25 -1.64 -10.82
CA ASP A 52 5.17 -1.21 -11.72
C ASP A 52 5.14 -1.94 -13.08
N GLY A 53 6.09 -2.83 -13.31
CA GLY A 53 6.10 -3.69 -14.51
C GLY A 53 5.02 -4.77 -14.54
N GLY A 54 4.23 -4.90 -13.45
CA GLY A 54 3.11 -5.82 -13.37
C GLY A 54 3.48 -7.30 -13.36
N ALA A 55 4.73 -7.64 -13.04
CA ALA A 55 5.23 -9.00 -12.96
C ALA A 55 5.88 -9.26 -11.59
N GLY A 56 5.88 -10.52 -11.17
CA GLY A 56 6.64 -10.98 -10.01
C GLY A 56 8.16 -11.01 -10.28
N PRO A 57 8.94 -11.53 -9.32
CA PRO A 57 10.37 -11.67 -9.48
C PRO A 57 10.71 -12.59 -10.67
N GLY A 58 11.64 -12.16 -11.51
CA GLY A 58 12.17 -12.98 -12.59
C GLY A 58 13.20 -13.99 -12.11
N TYR A 59 13.65 -14.86 -13.04
CA TYR A 59 14.65 -15.89 -12.77
C TYR A 59 15.91 -15.34 -12.09
N GLU A 60 16.39 -14.18 -12.54
CA GLU A 60 17.59 -13.55 -11.99
C GLU A 60 17.47 -13.19 -10.50
N HIS A 61 16.29 -12.75 -10.06
CA HIS A 61 16.05 -12.44 -8.65
C HIS A 61 16.18 -13.72 -7.79
N ILE A 62 15.55 -14.80 -8.25
CA ILE A 62 15.56 -16.09 -7.55
C ILE A 62 17.00 -16.66 -7.49
N GLU A 63 17.69 -16.67 -8.61
CA GLU A 63 19.08 -17.15 -8.70
C GLU A 63 20.02 -16.36 -7.79
N ARG A 64 19.89 -15.04 -7.76
CA ARG A 64 20.69 -14.17 -6.89
C ARG A 64 20.39 -14.42 -5.42
N MET A 65 19.12 -14.53 -5.04
CA MET A 65 18.74 -14.87 -3.66
C MET A 65 19.35 -16.17 -3.18
N GLU A 66 19.30 -17.22 -4.00
CA GLU A 66 19.90 -18.51 -3.65
C GLU A 66 21.42 -18.40 -3.42
N ARG A 67 22.12 -17.59 -4.20
CA ARG A 67 23.55 -17.32 -4.04
C ARG A 67 23.86 -16.53 -2.78
N PHE A 68 22.98 -15.57 -2.40
CA PHE A 68 23.16 -14.74 -1.21
C PHE A 68 22.86 -15.45 0.12
N ARG A 69 22.43 -16.69 0.09
CA ARG A 69 22.21 -17.46 1.33
C ARG A 69 23.47 -17.65 2.18
N ASN A 70 24.63 -17.67 1.57
CA ASN A 70 25.90 -17.86 2.29
C ASN A 70 27.09 -17.34 1.48
N ILE A 71 27.20 -16.02 1.36
CA ILE A 71 28.37 -15.37 0.75
C ILE A 71 29.16 -14.68 1.85
N GLU A 72 30.44 -14.98 1.97
CA GLU A 72 31.32 -14.32 2.92
C GLU A 72 31.39 -12.82 2.67
N GLY A 73 31.16 -12.01 3.72
CA GLY A 73 31.19 -10.56 3.67
C GLY A 73 29.93 -9.88 3.08
N GLU A 74 28.89 -10.66 2.83
CA GLU A 74 27.58 -10.15 2.42
C GLU A 74 26.49 -10.48 3.47
N PRO A 75 25.40 -9.70 3.55
CA PRO A 75 24.25 -10.06 4.36
C PRO A 75 23.63 -11.39 3.91
N GLU A 76 23.26 -12.24 4.86
CA GLU A 76 22.49 -13.44 4.56
C GLU A 76 21.08 -13.07 4.07
N VAL A 77 20.66 -13.63 2.94
CA VAL A 77 19.33 -13.42 2.37
C VAL A 77 18.44 -14.62 2.62
N ILE A 78 17.33 -14.40 3.32
CA ILE A 78 16.35 -15.43 3.64
C ILE A 78 15.01 -15.07 3.00
N PRO A 79 14.61 -15.74 1.89
CA PRO A 79 13.29 -15.55 1.32
C PRO A 79 12.19 -15.91 2.33
N THR A 80 11.26 -15.00 2.54
CA THR A 80 10.22 -15.19 3.56
C THR A 80 8.93 -14.46 3.18
N LYS A 81 7.84 -14.77 3.84
CA LYS A 81 6.59 -14.02 3.73
C LYS A 81 6.68 -12.75 4.60
N ALA A 82 5.98 -11.69 4.20
CA ALA A 82 5.96 -10.43 4.95
C ALA A 82 5.57 -10.64 6.43
N VAL A 83 4.54 -11.44 6.70
CA VAL A 83 4.09 -11.74 8.07
C VAL A 83 5.20 -12.38 8.91
N ASP A 84 5.91 -13.36 8.35
CA ASP A 84 6.98 -14.07 9.06
C ASP A 84 8.19 -13.16 9.31
N ALA A 85 8.47 -12.24 8.37
CA ALA A 85 9.51 -11.23 8.53
C ALA A 85 9.18 -10.26 9.66
N PHE A 86 7.93 -9.76 9.71
CA PHE A 86 7.49 -8.88 10.80
C PHE A 86 7.49 -9.60 12.16
N HIS A 87 7.10 -10.88 12.22
CA HIS A 87 7.21 -11.65 13.46
C HIS A 87 8.64 -11.80 13.95
N LYS A 88 9.62 -11.88 13.04
CA LYS A 88 11.05 -11.92 13.43
C LYS A 88 11.57 -10.55 13.90
N LEU A 89 11.05 -9.46 13.36
CA LEU A 89 11.39 -8.12 13.81
C LEU A 89 10.73 -7.78 15.16
N ASP A 90 9.54 -8.31 15.40
CA ASP A 90 8.78 -8.13 16.66
C ASP A 90 9.25 -9.13 17.73
N ASP A 91 10.54 -9.09 18.03
CA ASP A 91 11.21 -9.95 19.00
C ASP A 91 11.26 -9.36 20.43
N GLY A 92 10.47 -8.32 20.68
CA GLY A 92 10.46 -7.56 21.94
C GLY A 92 11.50 -6.45 22.00
N ALA A 93 12.17 -6.15 20.90
CA ALA A 93 13.14 -5.07 20.82
C ALA A 93 12.43 -3.69 20.97
N ALA A 94 13.08 -2.78 21.64
CA ALA A 94 12.58 -1.42 21.85
C ALA A 94 12.93 -0.52 20.66
N TYR A 95 12.10 -0.55 19.64
CA TYR A 95 12.23 0.34 18.48
C TYR A 95 11.78 1.76 18.79
N PRO A 96 12.29 2.78 18.07
CA PRO A 96 11.81 4.15 18.19
C PRO A 96 10.31 4.25 17.86
N VAL A 97 9.59 5.04 18.66
CA VAL A 97 8.14 5.25 18.44
C VAL A 97 7.92 6.56 17.71
N HIS A 98 7.37 6.46 16.49
CA HIS A 98 6.88 7.62 15.75
C HIS A 98 5.42 7.93 16.15
N LYS A 99 5.17 9.19 16.51
CA LYS A 99 3.83 9.72 16.80
C LYS A 99 3.53 10.86 15.84
N GLY A 100 2.44 10.76 15.13
CA GLY A 100 2.02 11.76 14.15
C GLY A 100 1.71 11.15 12.77
N GLU A 101 1.48 12.02 11.82
CA GLU A 101 1.16 11.62 10.45
C GLU A 101 2.40 11.11 9.72
N LEU A 102 2.20 10.06 8.92
CA LEU A 102 3.14 9.60 7.92
C LEU A 102 2.64 10.08 6.55
N TYR A 103 3.26 11.09 5.99
CA TYR A 103 2.91 11.58 4.67
C TYR A 103 4.16 11.95 3.86
N LEU A 104 3.99 12.00 2.55
CA LEU A 104 5.08 12.26 1.63
C LEU A 104 4.90 13.66 1.00
N GLU A 105 5.75 14.59 1.34
CA GLU A 105 5.64 16.02 0.97
C GLU A 105 5.52 16.22 -0.54
N LYS A 106 6.26 15.47 -1.33
CA LYS A 106 6.21 15.57 -2.80
C LYS A 106 4.87 15.15 -3.41
N HIS A 107 3.98 14.51 -2.63
CA HIS A 107 2.64 14.08 -3.07
C HIS A 107 1.50 14.90 -2.46
N GLN A 108 1.77 15.98 -1.72
CA GLN A 108 0.75 16.81 -1.08
C GLN A 108 -0.30 17.36 -2.05
N GLY A 109 0.07 17.65 -3.29
CA GLY A 109 -0.85 18.10 -4.33
C GLY A 109 -2.04 17.16 -4.53
N THR A 110 -1.90 15.87 -4.23
CA THR A 110 -2.96 14.87 -4.37
C THR A 110 -4.16 15.10 -3.45
N TYR A 111 -4.01 15.84 -2.37
CA TYR A 111 -5.13 16.17 -1.46
C TYR A 111 -6.17 17.09 -2.08
N THR A 112 -5.76 17.96 -3.00
CA THR A 112 -6.63 18.99 -3.57
C THR A 112 -6.76 18.98 -5.09
N THR A 113 -5.82 18.34 -5.80
CA THR A 113 -5.84 18.25 -7.26
C THR A 113 -7.13 17.55 -7.73
N GLN A 114 -7.83 18.13 -8.73
CA GLN A 114 -9.12 17.65 -9.21
C GLN A 114 -10.16 17.52 -8.09
N SER A 115 -10.29 18.54 -7.27
CA SER A 115 -11.13 18.55 -6.06
C SER A 115 -12.60 18.18 -6.31
N ALA A 116 -13.14 18.51 -7.47
CA ALA A 116 -14.50 18.11 -7.84
C ALA A 116 -14.65 16.59 -7.86
N ASN A 117 -13.66 15.86 -8.41
CA ASN A 117 -13.67 14.40 -8.44
C ASN A 117 -13.69 13.81 -7.02
N LYS A 118 -12.86 14.35 -6.12
CA LYS A 118 -12.84 13.94 -4.70
C LYS A 118 -14.16 14.19 -4.00
N PHE A 119 -14.77 15.33 -4.28
CA PHE A 119 -16.09 15.70 -3.73
C PHE A 119 -17.17 14.72 -4.19
N TYR A 120 -17.26 14.46 -5.49
CA TYR A 120 -18.28 13.56 -6.03
C TYR A 120 -18.03 12.11 -5.63
N ASN A 121 -16.78 11.66 -5.57
CA ASN A 121 -16.46 10.34 -5.02
C ASN A 121 -17.09 10.15 -3.63
N ARG A 122 -16.87 11.09 -2.71
CA ARG A 122 -17.45 11.02 -1.36
C ARG A 122 -18.98 11.09 -1.38
N LYS A 123 -19.57 11.90 -2.26
CA LYS A 123 -21.01 11.95 -2.41
C LYS A 123 -21.62 10.66 -2.92
N CYS A 124 -20.98 10.00 -3.89
CA CYS A 124 -21.41 8.71 -4.41
C CYS A 124 -21.32 7.60 -3.37
N GLU A 125 -20.22 7.52 -2.62
CA GLU A 125 -20.09 6.56 -1.50
C GLU A 125 -21.26 6.70 -0.50
N PHE A 126 -21.56 7.91 -0.07
CA PHE A 126 -22.67 8.14 0.87
C PHE A 126 -24.04 7.85 0.23
N ALA A 127 -24.24 8.23 -1.02
CA ALA A 127 -25.51 7.99 -1.70
C ALA A 127 -25.78 6.48 -1.85
N LEU A 128 -24.82 5.71 -2.30
CA LEU A 128 -24.95 4.26 -2.48
C LEU A 128 -25.16 3.55 -1.12
N ARG A 129 -24.35 3.88 -0.12
CA ARG A 129 -24.51 3.33 1.23
C ARG A 129 -25.88 3.64 1.83
N ASN A 130 -26.35 4.90 1.71
CA ASN A 130 -27.67 5.29 2.20
C ASN A 130 -28.77 4.57 1.44
N TYR A 131 -28.60 4.38 0.13
CA TYR A 131 -29.53 3.63 -0.68
C TYR A 131 -29.64 2.17 -0.17
N GLU A 132 -28.53 1.48 0.05
CA GLU A 132 -28.52 0.10 0.58
C GLU A 132 -29.22 0.03 1.94
N LEU A 133 -28.94 0.97 2.84
CA LEU A 133 -29.60 1.02 4.16
C LEU A 133 -31.11 1.22 4.02
N LEU A 134 -31.55 2.17 3.17
CA LEU A 134 -32.96 2.41 2.93
C LEU A 134 -33.65 1.20 2.28
N MET A 135 -32.95 0.53 1.38
CA MET A 135 -33.41 -0.72 0.78
C MET A 135 -33.67 -1.81 1.83
N LEU A 136 -32.72 -1.97 2.74
CA LEU A 136 -32.84 -2.93 3.83
C LEU A 136 -34.04 -2.59 4.75
N LEU A 137 -34.22 -1.32 5.09
CA LEU A 137 -35.32 -0.86 5.94
C LEU A 137 -36.70 -0.96 5.25
N ALA A 138 -36.72 -0.81 3.93
CA ALA A 138 -37.94 -0.92 3.12
C ALA A 138 -38.28 -2.37 2.75
N SER A 139 -37.38 -3.31 2.98
CA SER A 139 -37.57 -4.73 2.64
C SER A 139 -38.84 -5.28 3.29
N GLY A 140 -39.74 -5.82 2.47
CA GLY A 140 -41.06 -6.28 2.87
C GLY A 140 -42.21 -5.27 2.76
N LYS A 141 -41.95 -4.01 2.38
CA LYS A 141 -43.00 -2.96 2.26
C LYS A 141 -43.14 -2.32 0.88
N ALA A 142 -42.14 -2.40 0.02
CA ALA A 142 -42.14 -1.83 -1.33
C ALA A 142 -41.27 -2.63 -2.30
N ALA A 143 -41.60 -2.54 -3.60
CA ALA A 143 -40.70 -3.00 -4.64
C ALA A 143 -39.42 -2.14 -4.62
N LEU A 144 -38.29 -2.79 -4.76
CA LEU A 144 -36.99 -2.13 -4.81
C LEU A 144 -36.91 -1.29 -6.10
N PRO A 145 -36.64 0.02 -6.03
CA PRO A 145 -36.63 0.88 -7.21
C PRO A 145 -35.42 0.63 -8.11
N LEU A 146 -34.37 -0.02 -7.60
CA LEU A 146 -33.15 -0.37 -8.35
C LEU A 146 -32.85 -1.85 -8.21
N PRO A 147 -32.62 -2.58 -9.31
CA PRO A 147 -32.18 -3.98 -9.24
C PRO A 147 -30.81 -4.11 -8.58
N PRO A 148 -30.54 -5.21 -7.85
CA PRO A 148 -29.23 -5.46 -7.22
C PRO A 148 -28.06 -5.39 -8.22
N GLU A 149 -28.25 -5.86 -9.43
CA GLU A 149 -27.24 -5.80 -10.50
C GLU A 149 -26.85 -4.36 -10.84
N ARG A 150 -27.82 -3.45 -10.87
CA ARG A 150 -27.56 -2.04 -11.16
C ARG A 150 -26.81 -1.37 -10.01
N LEU A 151 -27.10 -1.74 -8.77
CA LEU A 151 -26.36 -1.27 -7.61
C LEU A 151 -24.90 -1.73 -7.63
N ASP A 152 -24.67 -2.97 -7.98
CA ASP A 152 -23.32 -3.55 -8.15
C ASP A 152 -22.52 -2.83 -9.26
N GLU A 153 -23.16 -2.55 -10.40
CA GLU A 153 -22.55 -1.75 -11.47
C GLU A 153 -22.13 -0.35 -10.98
N LEU A 154 -23.00 0.35 -10.26
CA LEU A 154 -22.70 1.69 -9.72
C LEU A 154 -21.55 1.64 -8.71
N TRP A 155 -21.51 0.64 -7.83
CA TRP A 155 -20.36 0.45 -6.94
C TRP A 155 -19.07 0.20 -7.71
N LYS A 156 -19.08 -0.65 -8.73
CA LYS A 156 -17.91 -0.91 -9.58
C LYS A 156 -17.41 0.36 -10.27
N GLU A 157 -18.32 1.22 -10.71
CA GLU A 157 -17.96 2.50 -11.32
C GLU A 157 -17.30 3.45 -10.31
N VAL A 158 -17.87 3.60 -9.11
CA VAL A 158 -17.25 4.39 -8.03
C VAL A 158 -15.87 3.85 -7.67
N LEU A 159 -15.73 2.55 -7.51
CA LEU A 159 -14.46 1.90 -7.18
C LEU A 159 -13.41 2.07 -8.29
N LEU A 160 -13.83 2.07 -9.56
CA LEU A 160 -12.94 2.35 -10.68
C LEU A 160 -12.34 3.75 -10.58
N TYR A 161 -13.15 4.75 -10.26
CA TYR A 161 -12.67 6.14 -10.12
C TYR A 161 -11.89 6.39 -8.82
N GLN A 162 -11.84 5.45 -7.89
CA GLN A 162 -10.94 5.47 -6.74
C GLN A 162 -9.52 4.97 -7.05
N PHE A 163 -9.26 4.58 -8.29
CA PHE A 163 -7.92 4.14 -8.69
C PHE A 163 -6.86 5.18 -8.35
N HIS A 164 -5.67 4.71 -7.94
CA HIS A 164 -4.62 5.57 -7.37
C HIS A 164 -4.04 6.62 -8.32
N ASP A 165 -4.30 6.51 -9.62
CA ASP A 165 -3.96 7.54 -10.62
C ASP A 165 -5.16 8.40 -11.04
N ILE A 166 -6.36 8.14 -10.53
CA ILE A 166 -7.57 8.92 -10.83
C ILE A 166 -7.92 9.82 -9.65
N LEU A 167 -8.21 9.24 -8.50
CA LEU A 167 -8.61 10.00 -7.31
C LEU A 167 -7.58 11.04 -6.84
N PRO A 168 -6.25 10.76 -6.89
CA PRO A 168 -5.22 11.76 -6.58
C PRO A 168 -5.17 12.96 -7.53
N GLY A 169 -5.68 12.83 -8.75
CA GLY A 169 -5.74 13.93 -9.71
C GLY A 169 -4.64 13.91 -10.77
N SER A 170 -3.91 12.81 -10.92
CA SER A 170 -2.76 12.67 -11.82
C SER A 170 -3.07 12.02 -13.18
N SER A 171 -4.34 11.73 -13.47
CA SER A 171 -4.75 11.12 -14.73
C SER A 171 -4.89 12.15 -15.87
N ILE A 172 -5.21 11.69 -17.07
CA ILE A 172 -5.45 12.57 -18.24
C ILE A 172 -6.80 13.26 -18.16
N ASN A 173 -6.96 14.38 -18.85
CA ASN A 173 -8.18 15.19 -18.79
C ASN A 173 -9.46 14.41 -19.12
N ARG A 174 -9.40 13.53 -20.12
CA ARG A 174 -10.55 12.70 -20.51
C ARG A 174 -11.15 11.93 -19.34
N VAL A 175 -10.30 11.37 -18.47
CA VAL A 175 -10.77 10.61 -17.30
C VAL A 175 -11.58 11.50 -16.36
N TYR A 176 -11.19 12.77 -16.18
CA TYR A 176 -11.91 13.71 -15.33
C TYR A 176 -13.18 14.27 -15.98
N ASP A 177 -13.25 14.26 -17.30
CA ASP A 177 -14.50 14.61 -18.02
C ASP A 177 -15.53 13.48 -17.91
N GLU A 178 -15.07 12.21 -17.91
CA GLU A 178 -15.92 11.03 -17.77
C GLU A 178 -16.35 10.71 -16.32
N SER A 179 -15.58 11.16 -15.32
CA SER A 179 -15.81 10.84 -13.89
C SER A 179 -16.69 11.86 -13.13
N ARG A 180 -17.24 12.86 -13.83
CA ARG A 180 -18.06 13.94 -13.23
C ARG A 180 -19.56 13.70 -13.24
#